data_9db241ab6bdcfd63d3d631410d747a81
#
_entry.id   9db241ab6bdcfd63d3d631410d747a81
#
_cell.length_a   1.000
_cell.length_b   1.000
_cell.length_c   1.000
_cell.angle_alpha   90.00
_cell.angle_beta   90.00
_cell.angle_gamma   90.00
#
_symmetry.space_group_name_H-M   'P 1'
#
loop_
_entity.id
_entity.type
_entity.pdbx_description
1 polymer ?
#
loop_
_entity_poly.entity_id
_entity_poly.type
_entity_poly.pdbx_seq_one_letter_code
_entity_poly.pdbx_strand_id
1 'polypeptide(L)'
;MKRQCKGSDVSKAVLVVAVLFFTVLRSNGQQIKPADSGYVPVDGNKVYYEVYGDGKPIILLHGAFFTIGMNWGQLIPELSKQRKVIAIELQGHGHTPYSDRKLTFPSLAADVEKVMDYLKIDSADVAGFSMGGSVAYQLTIQSPKRVRKLVIISSTYKSGGWRPEVTNAFKGFKPEFFTNFPFKAAYDAVAPDKTKWTKYLEQMIAFAGTPFDLGDANIAKITSPVLIISGDNDGLDKIELAKTYQLLGGGLSADLGPMPKSHLAIVPSQGHVSLMMQTKTLAGYLEDFLK
;
A
#
# COMPACT_ATOMS: atom_id res chain seq x y z
N MET A 1 -32.50 3.11 -9.89
CA MET A 1 -32.48 4.51 -9.38
C MET A 1 -31.03 4.98 -9.34
N LYS A 2 -30.61 5.81 -10.29
CA LYS A 2 -29.25 6.39 -10.31
C LYS A 2 -29.21 7.58 -9.37
N ARG A 3 -28.59 7.47 -8.19
CA ARG A 3 -28.22 8.63 -7.37
C ARG A 3 -27.04 9.34 -8.05
N GLN A 4 -27.28 10.50 -8.62
CA GLN A 4 -26.22 11.42 -9.03
C GLN A 4 -25.58 11.99 -7.75
N CYS A 5 -24.32 11.65 -7.46
CA CYS A 5 -23.54 12.33 -6.45
C CYS A 5 -23.27 13.77 -6.90
N LYS A 6 -23.88 14.74 -6.21
CA LYS A 6 -23.60 16.16 -6.39
C LYS A 6 -22.25 16.49 -5.77
N GLY A 7 -21.52 17.48 -6.29
CA GLY A 7 -20.17 17.85 -5.84
C GLY A 7 -20.03 18.18 -4.36
N SER A 8 -21.15 18.42 -3.63
CA SER A 8 -21.18 18.53 -2.16
C SER A 8 -20.91 17.22 -1.41
N ASP A 9 -21.04 16.06 -2.08
CA ASP A 9 -20.85 14.74 -1.44
C ASP A 9 -19.38 14.32 -1.44
N VAL A 10 -18.60 14.79 -2.41
CA VAL A 10 -17.15 14.55 -2.45
C VAL A 10 -16.43 15.28 -1.32
N SER A 11 -16.82 16.54 -1.03
CA SER A 11 -16.27 17.31 0.10
C SER A 11 -16.64 16.71 1.46
N LYS A 12 -17.82 16.11 1.60
CA LYS A 12 -18.23 15.40 2.83
C LYS A 12 -17.51 14.06 3.01
N ALA A 13 -17.31 13.28 1.94
CA ALA A 13 -16.55 12.05 1.99
C ALA A 13 -15.08 12.31 2.37
N VAL A 14 -14.50 13.38 1.83
CA VAL A 14 -13.19 13.90 2.15
C VAL A 14 -13.09 14.31 3.62
N LEU A 15 -14.13 14.94 4.17
CA LEU A 15 -14.18 15.38 5.58
C LEU A 15 -14.28 14.18 6.55
N VAL A 16 -15.04 13.15 6.22
CA VAL A 16 -15.19 11.93 7.05
C VAL A 16 -13.87 11.17 7.14
N VAL A 17 -13.11 11.07 6.06
CA VAL A 17 -11.77 10.49 6.06
C VAL A 17 -10.83 11.30 6.97
N ALA A 18 -10.92 12.65 6.96
CA ALA A 18 -10.11 13.52 7.81
C ALA A 18 -10.40 13.34 9.31
N VAL A 19 -11.67 13.20 9.70
CA VAL A 19 -12.07 13.04 11.11
C VAL A 19 -11.61 11.69 11.68
N LEU A 20 -11.69 10.62 10.90
CA LEU A 20 -11.17 9.30 11.29
C LEU A 20 -9.65 9.33 11.51
N PHE A 21 -8.90 10.13 10.74
CA PHE A 21 -7.46 10.31 10.91
C PHE A 21 -7.06 11.03 12.21
N PHE A 22 -7.85 12.01 12.69
CA PHE A 22 -7.53 12.72 13.94
C PHE A 22 -7.57 11.83 15.18
N THR A 23 -8.39 10.79 15.18
CA THR A 23 -8.43 9.80 16.28
C THR A 23 -7.23 8.86 16.26
N VAL A 24 -6.65 8.58 15.08
CA VAL A 24 -5.47 7.70 14.93
C VAL A 24 -4.19 8.36 15.41
N LEU A 25 -4.01 9.66 15.17
CA LEU A 25 -2.82 10.41 15.64
C LEU A 25 -2.74 10.53 17.17
N ARG A 26 -3.83 10.24 17.89
CA ARG A 26 -3.88 10.24 19.36
C ARG A 26 -3.85 8.85 20.00
N SER A 27 -3.87 7.78 19.21
CA SER A 27 -3.73 6.45 19.80
C SER A 27 -2.28 6.28 20.28
N ASN A 28 -2.09 6.18 21.60
CA ASN A 28 -0.82 5.89 22.28
C ASN A 28 -0.36 4.45 22.00
N GLY A 29 -0.29 4.06 20.74
CA GLY A 29 0.51 2.92 20.33
C GLY A 29 1.97 3.27 20.59
N GLN A 30 2.66 2.46 21.37
CA GLN A 30 4.05 2.63 21.70
C GLN A 30 4.84 2.63 20.38
N GLN A 31 5.20 3.83 19.87
CA GLN A 31 6.07 3.93 18.69
C GLN A 31 7.43 3.35 19.09
N ILE A 32 7.72 2.18 18.54
CA ILE A 32 9.04 1.58 18.72
C ILE A 32 10.04 2.33 17.81
N LYS A 33 11.24 2.53 18.34
CA LYS A 33 12.32 3.13 17.57
C LYS A 33 12.87 2.11 16.55
N PRO A 34 13.14 2.50 15.29
CA PRO A 34 13.80 1.61 14.35
C PRO A 34 15.19 1.21 14.86
N ALA A 35 15.56 -0.04 14.61
CA ALA A 35 16.90 -0.56 14.88
C ALA A 35 17.93 0.03 13.90
N ASP A 36 17.51 0.34 12.68
CA ASP A 36 18.27 1.02 11.64
C ASP A 36 17.33 1.86 10.77
N SER A 37 17.84 2.96 10.23
CA SER A 37 17.12 3.79 9.27
C SER A 37 18.10 4.60 8.43
N GLY A 38 17.73 4.91 7.22
CA GLY A 38 18.60 5.67 6.35
C GLY A 38 18.07 5.89 4.96
N TYR A 39 18.95 6.24 4.06
CA TYR A 39 18.64 6.53 2.67
C TYR A 39 19.46 5.66 1.73
N VAL A 40 18.79 5.12 0.72
CA VAL A 40 19.42 4.41 -0.39
C VAL A 40 19.45 5.32 -1.61
N PRO A 41 20.62 5.57 -2.21
CA PRO A 41 20.69 6.30 -3.49
C PRO A 41 19.96 5.56 -4.60
N VAL A 42 19.07 6.27 -5.32
CA VAL A 42 18.25 5.71 -6.38
C VAL A 42 18.12 6.74 -7.52
N ASP A 43 18.76 6.48 -8.67
CA ASP A 43 18.63 7.26 -9.91
C ASP A 43 18.58 8.80 -9.72
N GLY A 44 19.59 9.34 -9.05
CA GLY A 44 19.69 10.79 -8.76
C GLY A 44 18.79 11.30 -7.63
N ASN A 45 18.09 10.40 -6.95
CA ASN A 45 17.31 10.65 -5.74
C ASN A 45 17.80 9.72 -4.61
N LYS A 46 17.08 9.69 -3.49
CA LYS A 46 17.31 8.76 -2.38
C LYS A 46 15.97 8.31 -1.81
N VAL A 47 15.90 7.04 -1.43
CA VAL A 47 14.70 6.42 -0.84
C VAL A 47 14.98 6.13 0.63
N TYR A 48 14.08 6.58 1.49
CA TYR A 48 14.16 6.37 2.93
C TYR A 48 13.60 5.01 3.33
N TYR A 49 14.25 4.37 4.30
CA TYR A 49 13.80 3.12 4.89
C TYR A 49 13.97 3.11 6.41
N GLU A 50 13.20 2.26 7.06
CA GLU A 50 13.31 1.93 8.49
C GLU A 50 13.33 0.41 8.66
N VAL A 51 14.16 -0.09 9.59
CA VAL A 51 14.28 -1.51 9.92
C VAL A 51 13.90 -1.72 11.37
N TYR A 52 13.09 -2.75 11.64
CA TYR A 52 12.66 -3.10 12.99
C TYR A 52 12.73 -4.62 13.18
N GLY A 53 13.01 -5.04 14.42
CA GLY A 53 13.07 -6.47 14.76
C GLY A 53 14.14 -7.24 14.02
N ASP A 54 14.05 -8.55 14.11
CA ASP A 54 14.98 -9.50 13.49
C ASP A 54 14.23 -10.74 12.97
N GLY A 55 14.91 -11.59 12.18
CA GLY A 55 14.33 -12.82 11.60
C GLY A 55 14.08 -12.74 10.10
N LYS A 56 13.07 -13.47 9.60
CA LYS A 56 12.73 -13.49 8.17
C LYS A 56 12.27 -12.10 7.70
N PRO A 57 12.86 -11.53 6.62
CA PRO A 57 12.52 -10.18 6.19
C PRO A 57 11.11 -10.07 5.60
N ILE A 58 10.44 -8.98 5.95
CA ILE A 58 9.21 -8.51 5.33
C ILE A 58 9.36 -7.04 4.93
N ILE A 59 9.01 -6.72 3.69
CA ILE A 59 8.97 -5.35 3.17
C ILE A 59 7.55 -4.81 3.29
N LEU A 60 7.40 -3.59 3.81
CA LEU A 60 6.13 -2.89 3.93
C LEU A 60 6.10 -1.68 3.00
N LEU A 61 5.10 -1.63 2.11
CA LEU A 61 4.88 -0.56 1.13
C LEU A 61 3.56 0.17 1.40
N HIS A 62 3.64 1.45 1.72
CA HIS A 62 2.51 2.27 2.12
C HIS A 62 1.61 2.71 0.95
N GLY A 63 0.39 3.17 1.26
CA GLY A 63 -0.55 3.77 0.31
C GLY A 63 -0.16 5.21 -0.09
N ALA A 64 -0.82 5.73 -1.13
CA ALA A 64 -0.65 7.11 -1.56
C ALA A 64 -0.93 8.10 -0.41
N PHE A 65 -0.14 9.16 -0.32
CA PHE A 65 -0.20 10.22 0.71
C PHE A 65 0.16 9.78 2.14
N PHE A 66 0.50 8.53 2.38
CA PHE A 66 0.88 8.01 3.69
C PHE A 66 2.41 8.05 3.90
N THR A 67 2.81 8.09 5.16
CA THR A 67 4.18 7.80 5.62
C THR A 67 4.23 6.40 6.23
N ILE A 68 5.43 5.90 6.55
CA ILE A 68 5.59 4.65 7.32
C ILE A 68 4.75 4.70 8.60
N GLY A 69 4.93 5.76 9.39
CA GLY A 69 4.25 5.89 10.67
C GLY A 69 2.73 5.93 10.56
N MET A 70 2.19 6.64 9.55
CA MET A 70 0.74 6.73 9.33
C MET A 70 0.13 5.41 8.89
N ASN A 71 0.83 4.66 8.04
CA ASN A 71 0.28 3.43 7.45
C ASN A 71 0.54 2.20 8.31
N TRP A 72 1.76 2.08 8.83
CA TRP A 72 2.25 0.84 9.43
C TRP A 72 2.59 0.97 10.91
N GLY A 73 2.52 2.18 11.48
CA GLY A 73 2.99 2.47 12.83
C GLY A 73 2.38 1.61 13.94
N GLN A 74 1.15 1.14 13.77
CA GLN A 74 0.50 0.22 14.72
C GLN A 74 0.81 -1.26 14.42
N LEU A 75 1.08 -1.62 13.16
CA LEU A 75 1.33 -3.00 12.75
C LEU A 75 2.80 -3.40 12.91
N ILE A 76 3.72 -2.47 12.72
CA ILE A 76 5.17 -2.70 12.88
C ILE A 76 5.51 -3.29 14.25
N PRO A 77 4.99 -2.80 15.40
CA PRO A 77 5.28 -3.39 16.70
C PRO A 77 4.87 -4.87 16.83
N GLU A 78 3.79 -5.28 16.17
CA GLU A 78 3.36 -6.68 16.18
C GLU A 78 4.27 -7.53 15.30
N LEU A 79 4.50 -7.14 14.06
CA LEU A 79 5.30 -7.89 13.10
C LEU A 79 6.77 -8.02 13.52
N SER A 80 7.33 -6.96 14.10
CA SER A 80 8.75 -6.92 14.50
C SER A 80 9.10 -7.83 15.70
N LYS A 81 8.09 -8.40 16.37
CA LYS A 81 8.33 -9.41 17.42
C LYS A 81 8.97 -10.70 16.86
N GLN A 82 8.72 -11.02 15.61
CA GLN A 82 9.15 -12.29 14.99
C GLN A 82 9.79 -12.11 13.61
N ARG A 83 9.88 -10.88 13.09
CA ARG A 83 10.33 -10.58 11.74
C ARG A 83 11.24 -9.38 11.67
N LYS A 84 12.16 -9.42 10.72
CA LYS A 84 12.89 -8.22 10.29
C LYS A 84 11.97 -7.43 9.37
N VAL A 85 11.34 -6.39 9.91
CA VAL A 85 10.43 -5.51 9.16
C VAL A 85 11.25 -4.41 8.50
N ILE A 86 11.10 -4.25 7.19
CA ILE A 86 11.74 -3.21 6.38
C ILE A 86 10.62 -2.36 5.80
N ALA A 87 10.41 -1.18 6.35
CA ALA A 87 9.40 -0.24 5.87
C ALA A 87 10.07 0.79 4.95
N ILE A 88 9.47 1.04 3.78
CA ILE A 88 10.05 1.90 2.73
C ILE A 88 9.10 3.05 2.44
N GLU A 89 9.62 4.28 2.40
CA GLU A 89 8.87 5.44 1.92
C GLU A 89 9.13 5.67 0.44
N LEU A 90 8.09 5.47 -0.36
CA LEU A 90 8.16 5.61 -1.82
C LEU A 90 8.41 7.07 -2.23
N GLN A 91 8.89 7.30 -3.46
CA GLN A 91 9.24 8.62 -3.98
C GLN A 91 8.22 9.71 -3.61
N GLY A 92 8.71 10.80 -3.02
CA GLY A 92 7.93 11.97 -2.63
C GLY A 92 7.14 11.82 -1.32
N HIS A 93 7.17 10.66 -0.67
CA HIS A 93 6.45 10.42 0.58
C HIS A 93 7.38 10.48 1.79
N GLY A 94 6.87 11.05 2.87
CA GLY A 94 7.57 11.09 4.15
C GLY A 94 8.96 11.73 4.06
N HIS A 95 9.98 11.01 4.48
CA HIS A 95 11.38 11.41 4.42
C HIS A 95 12.00 11.26 3.02
N THR A 96 11.38 10.49 2.11
CA THR A 96 11.86 10.35 0.73
C THR A 96 11.57 11.63 -0.05
N PRO A 97 12.62 12.32 -0.58
CA PRO A 97 12.43 13.58 -1.26
C PRO A 97 11.51 13.48 -2.49
N TYR A 98 10.81 14.58 -2.76
CA TYR A 98 10.21 14.79 -4.07
C TYR A 98 11.27 14.76 -5.16
N SER A 99 10.93 14.20 -6.31
CA SER A 99 11.74 14.24 -7.53
C SER A 99 10.83 14.49 -8.72
N ASP A 100 11.33 15.20 -9.73
CA ASP A 100 10.59 15.43 -10.99
C ASP A 100 10.53 14.15 -11.87
N ARG A 101 11.16 13.04 -11.45
CA ARG A 101 11.05 11.72 -12.12
C ARG A 101 9.59 11.29 -12.14
N LYS A 102 9.09 10.92 -13.33
CA LYS A 102 7.71 10.43 -13.49
C LYS A 102 7.45 9.21 -12.61
N LEU A 103 6.37 9.24 -11.84
CA LEU A 103 5.91 8.08 -11.07
C LEU A 103 5.29 7.05 -12.02
N THR A 104 5.77 5.83 -11.92
CA THR A 104 5.18 4.64 -12.57
C THR A 104 5.33 3.45 -11.63
N PHE A 105 4.46 2.44 -11.73
CA PHE A 105 4.61 1.23 -10.92
C PHE A 105 5.95 0.52 -11.17
N PRO A 106 6.43 0.38 -12.43
CA PRO A 106 7.76 -0.17 -12.69
C PRO A 106 8.90 0.60 -12.01
N SER A 107 8.88 1.96 -12.05
CA SER A 107 9.93 2.75 -11.42
C SER A 107 9.91 2.65 -9.89
N LEU A 108 8.72 2.65 -9.28
CA LEU A 108 8.59 2.48 -7.83
C LEU A 108 9.01 1.07 -7.37
N ALA A 109 8.70 0.04 -8.14
CA ALA A 109 9.15 -1.32 -7.86
C ALA A 109 10.67 -1.46 -7.98
N ALA A 110 11.29 -0.84 -9.00
CA ALA A 110 12.74 -0.79 -9.15
C ALA A 110 13.43 -0.07 -7.97
N ASP A 111 12.81 0.98 -7.41
CA ASP A 111 13.30 1.62 -6.19
C ASP A 111 13.32 0.66 -4.99
N VAL A 112 12.26 -0.15 -4.84
CA VAL A 112 12.21 -1.18 -3.79
C VAL A 112 13.32 -2.21 -3.98
N GLU A 113 13.57 -2.66 -5.22
CA GLU A 113 14.69 -3.58 -5.51
C GLU A 113 16.04 -3.01 -5.11
N LYS A 114 16.30 -1.73 -5.40
CA LYS A 114 17.54 -1.06 -5.00
C LYS A 114 17.69 -0.97 -3.48
N VAL A 115 16.59 -0.77 -2.75
CA VAL A 115 16.61 -0.84 -1.28
C VAL A 115 16.95 -2.25 -0.81
N MET A 116 16.37 -3.29 -1.43
CA MET A 116 16.70 -4.69 -1.12
C MET A 116 18.18 -4.98 -1.37
N ASP A 117 18.72 -4.53 -2.50
CA ASP A 117 20.12 -4.75 -2.85
C ASP A 117 21.07 -4.07 -1.87
N TYR A 118 20.78 -2.81 -1.52
CA TYR A 118 21.56 -2.05 -0.55
C TYR A 118 21.59 -2.72 0.83
N LEU A 119 20.45 -3.25 1.28
CA LEU A 119 20.31 -3.96 2.54
C LEU A 119 20.74 -5.44 2.47
N LYS A 120 21.23 -5.89 1.31
CA LYS A 120 21.64 -7.28 1.04
C LYS A 120 20.54 -8.29 1.34
N ILE A 121 19.31 -7.96 0.92
CA ILE A 121 18.13 -8.82 1.03
C ILE A 121 17.88 -9.47 -0.32
N ASP A 122 18.26 -10.72 -0.48
CA ASP A 122 18.07 -11.47 -1.73
C ASP A 122 16.58 -11.70 -2.02
N SER A 123 15.81 -12.06 -1.01
CA SER A 123 14.36 -12.24 -1.10
C SER A 123 13.65 -11.93 0.22
N ALA A 124 12.42 -11.45 0.13
CA ALA A 124 11.59 -11.10 1.28
C ALA A 124 10.12 -11.48 1.07
N ASP A 125 9.35 -11.53 2.14
CA ASP A 125 7.91 -11.39 2.04
C ASP A 125 7.61 -9.91 1.77
N VAL A 126 6.55 -9.60 1.03
CA VAL A 126 6.20 -8.21 0.69
C VAL A 126 4.74 -7.98 1.02
N ALA A 127 4.47 -6.94 1.80
CA ALA A 127 3.11 -6.48 2.09
C ALA A 127 2.92 -5.06 1.57
N GLY A 128 1.87 -4.83 0.79
CA GLY A 128 1.55 -3.51 0.25
C GLY A 128 0.10 -3.13 0.48
N PHE A 129 -0.11 -1.89 0.91
CA PHE A 129 -1.43 -1.30 1.06
C PHE A 129 -1.72 -0.34 -0.09
N SER A 130 -2.92 -0.41 -0.70
CA SER A 130 -3.37 0.54 -1.72
C SER A 130 -2.34 0.70 -2.85
N MET A 131 -1.82 1.89 -3.11
CA MET A 131 -0.73 2.13 -4.07
C MET A 131 0.45 1.18 -3.86
N GLY A 132 0.88 0.98 -2.61
CA GLY A 132 1.96 0.06 -2.26
C GLY A 132 1.67 -1.39 -2.63
N GLY A 133 0.39 -1.80 -2.63
CA GLY A 133 -0.03 -3.13 -3.09
C GLY A 133 0.12 -3.29 -4.61
N SER A 134 -0.20 -2.25 -5.38
CA SER A 134 0.05 -2.25 -6.84
C SER A 134 1.55 -2.25 -7.16
N VAL A 135 2.36 -1.54 -6.36
CA VAL A 135 3.84 -1.61 -6.45
C VAL A 135 4.33 -3.02 -6.10
N ALA A 136 3.76 -3.68 -5.09
CA ALA A 136 4.11 -5.04 -4.71
C ALA A 136 3.76 -6.08 -5.79
N TYR A 137 2.61 -5.94 -6.46
CA TYR A 137 2.30 -6.73 -7.66
C TYR A 137 3.35 -6.52 -8.75
N GLN A 138 3.67 -5.26 -9.08
CA GLN A 138 4.67 -4.93 -10.10
C GLN A 138 6.04 -5.51 -9.76
N LEU A 139 6.49 -5.39 -8.52
CA LEU A 139 7.74 -5.98 -8.03
C LEU A 139 7.75 -7.50 -8.24
N THR A 140 6.65 -8.17 -7.91
CA THR A 140 6.54 -9.63 -8.05
C THR A 140 6.55 -10.05 -9.52
N ILE A 141 5.95 -9.27 -10.42
CA ILE A 141 5.95 -9.53 -11.86
C ILE A 141 7.36 -9.37 -12.45
N GLN A 142 8.06 -8.28 -12.12
CA GLN A 142 9.38 -7.99 -12.73
C GLN A 142 10.51 -8.79 -12.09
N SER A 143 10.39 -9.14 -10.80
CA SER A 143 11.45 -9.85 -10.05
C SER A 143 10.87 -10.96 -9.16
N PRO A 144 10.28 -12.00 -9.76
CA PRO A 144 9.51 -13.02 -9.02
C PRO A 144 10.35 -13.75 -7.96
N LYS A 145 11.65 -13.89 -8.17
CA LYS A 145 12.57 -14.54 -7.20
C LYS A 145 12.81 -13.70 -5.95
N ARG A 146 12.54 -12.39 -6.00
CA ARG A 146 12.72 -11.47 -4.87
C ARG A 146 11.57 -11.53 -3.87
N VAL A 147 10.40 -12.04 -4.27
CA VAL A 147 9.18 -12.07 -3.46
C VAL A 147 8.82 -13.49 -3.08
N ARG A 148 8.99 -13.87 -1.80
CA ARG A 148 8.67 -15.23 -1.29
C ARG A 148 7.17 -15.41 -1.12
N LYS A 149 6.52 -14.50 -0.40
CA LYS A 149 5.08 -14.43 -0.19
C LYS A 149 4.62 -12.99 -0.37
N LEU A 150 3.44 -12.80 -0.94
CA LEU A 150 2.89 -11.49 -1.27
C LEU A 150 1.61 -11.25 -0.47
N VAL A 151 1.52 -10.12 0.22
CA VAL A 151 0.31 -9.68 0.92
C VAL A 151 -0.19 -8.39 0.29
N ILE A 152 -1.40 -8.42 -0.22
CA ILE A 152 -2.06 -7.29 -0.87
C ILE A 152 -3.23 -6.83 -0.01
N ILE A 153 -3.12 -5.62 0.52
CA ILE A 153 -4.15 -5.04 1.38
C ILE A 153 -4.82 -3.89 0.64
N SER A 154 -6.13 -4.00 0.41
CA SER A 154 -6.94 -2.95 -0.21
C SER A 154 -6.35 -2.42 -1.52
N SER A 155 -5.93 -3.31 -2.42
CA SER A 155 -5.26 -2.93 -3.66
C SER A 155 -5.66 -3.80 -4.85
N THR A 156 -5.27 -3.34 -6.03
CA THR A 156 -5.55 -3.98 -7.31
C THR A 156 -4.36 -3.83 -8.26
N TYR A 157 -4.27 -4.68 -9.27
CA TYR A 157 -3.22 -4.64 -10.30
C TYR A 157 -3.65 -3.88 -11.58
N LYS A 158 -4.88 -3.34 -11.61
CA LYS A 158 -5.40 -2.56 -12.75
C LYS A 158 -6.44 -1.53 -12.28
N SER A 159 -6.56 -0.42 -13.01
CA SER A 159 -7.54 0.62 -12.70
C SER A 159 -8.98 0.09 -12.68
N GLY A 160 -9.30 -0.93 -13.51
CA GLY A 160 -10.61 -1.58 -13.54
C GLY A 160 -10.95 -2.39 -12.28
N GLY A 161 -10.01 -2.59 -11.37
CA GLY A 161 -10.25 -3.21 -10.06
C GLY A 161 -10.85 -2.27 -9.03
N TRP A 162 -10.88 -0.96 -9.31
CA TRP A 162 -11.60 0.02 -8.52
C TRP A 162 -13.03 0.20 -9.03
N ARG A 163 -13.96 0.47 -8.14
CA ARG A 163 -15.33 0.84 -8.50
C ARG A 163 -15.33 2.15 -9.29
N PRO A 164 -16.26 2.33 -10.26
CA PRO A 164 -16.29 3.51 -11.12
C PRO A 164 -16.36 4.84 -10.37
N GLU A 165 -17.07 4.89 -9.24
CA GLU A 165 -17.16 6.10 -8.41
C GLU A 165 -15.80 6.49 -7.80
N VAL A 166 -14.94 5.53 -7.48
CA VAL A 166 -13.59 5.77 -6.95
C VAL A 166 -12.66 6.28 -8.04
N THR A 167 -12.65 5.64 -9.21
CA THR A 167 -11.84 6.09 -10.35
C THR A 167 -12.26 7.48 -10.83
N ASN A 168 -13.54 7.79 -10.80
CA ASN A 168 -14.03 9.12 -11.12
C ASN A 168 -13.63 10.17 -10.08
N ALA A 169 -13.61 9.79 -8.78
CA ALA A 169 -13.10 10.67 -7.73
C ALA A 169 -11.61 10.98 -7.93
N PHE A 170 -10.77 9.99 -8.25
CA PHE A 170 -9.33 10.19 -8.52
C PHE A 170 -9.10 11.17 -9.68
N LYS A 171 -9.87 11.05 -10.77
CA LYS A 171 -9.80 11.99 -11.91
C LYS A 171 -10.24 13.42 -11.55
N GLY A 172 -11.08 13.55 -10.53
CA GLY A 172 -11.58 14.83 -10.04
C GLY A 172 -10.73 15.48 -8.96
N PHE A 173 -9.65 14.84 -8.49
CA PHE A 173 -8.80 15.41 -7.47
C PHE A 173 -8.11 16.69 -7.94
N LYS A 174 -8.05 17.66 -7.03
CA LYS A 174 -7.36 18.95 -7.22
C LYS A 174 -6.53 19.24 -5.99
N PRO A 175 -5.38 19.92 -6.11
CA PRO A 175 -4.53 20.25 -4.98
C PRO A 175 -5.27 20.95 -3.84
N GLU A 176 -6.25 21.81 -4.16
CA GLU A 176 -7.04 22.55 -3.18
C GLU A 176 -7.81 21.66 -2.21
N PHE A 177 -8.17 20.44 -2.63
CA PHE A 177 -8.87 19.47 -1.76
C PHE A 177 -8.00 18.99 -0.60
N PHE A 178 -6.69 19.10 -0.73
CA PHE A 178 -5.71 18.61 0.23
C PHE A 178 -5.16 19.70 1.16
N THR A 179 -5.57 20.97 0.98
CA THR A 179 -5.01 22.12 1.70
C THR A 179 -5.23 22.04 3.21
N ASN A 180 -6.41 21.53 3.64
CA ASN A 180 -6.80 21.42 5.05
C ASN A 180 -6.76 19.98 5.57
N PHE A 181 -6.03 19.10 4.91
CA PHE A 181 -5.96 17.69 5.26
C PHE A 181 -4.78 17.39 6.19
N PRO A 182 -4.91 16.36 7.07
CA PRO A 182 -3.82 15.88 7.92
C PRO A 182 -2.56 15.50 7.15
N PHE A 183 -2.67 15.17 5.87
CA PHE A 183 -1.55 14.82 5.02
C PHE A 183 -0.52 15.93 4.85
N LYS A 184 -0.97 17.20 4.76
CA LYS A 184 -0.06 18.36 4.72
C LYS A 184 0.76 18.46 5.99
N ALA A 185 0.13 18.36 7.14
CA ALA A 185 0.80 18.39 8.43
C ALA A 185 1.79 17.22 8.59
N ALA A 186 1.40 16.01 8.15
CA ALA A 186 2.27 14.84 8.17
C ALA A 186 3.47 14.99 7.21
N TYR A 187 3.23 15.53 6.00
CA TYR A 187 4.31 15.85 5.06
C TYR A 187 5.28 16.88 5.68
N ASP A 188 4.76 17.99 6.19
CA ASP A 188 5.57 19.06 6.79
C ASP A 188 6.37 18.61 8.02
N ALA A 189 5.90 17.57 8.71
CA ALA A 189 6.61 17.05 9.87
C ALA A 189 7.94 16.37 9.52
N VAL A 190 8.04 15.73 8.34
CA VAL A 190 9.16 14.84 8.01
C VAL A 190 9.80 15.10 6.64
N ALA A 191 9.10 15.76 5.71
CA ALA A 191 9.62 15.99 4.36
C ALA A 191 10.91 16.81 4.38
N PRO A 192 11.95 16.39 3.65
CA PRO A 192 13.22 17.11 3.57
C PRO A 192 13.08 18.54 3.00
N ASP A 193 12.13 18.74 2.10
CA ASP A 193 11.80 20.05 1.51
C ASP A 193 10.28 20.26 1.49
N LYS A 194 9.80 21.02 2.46
CA LYS A 194 8.37 21.33 2.63
C LYS A 194 7.80 22.19 1.50
N THR A 195 8.65 22.90 0.76
CA THR A 195 8.22 23.76 -0.36
C THR A 195 7.75 22.94 -1.56
N LYS A 196 8.08 21.66 -1.61
CA LYS A 196 7.70 20.73 -2.69
C LYS A 196 6.28 20.19 -2.57
N TRP A 197 5.53 20.50 -1.51
CA TRP A 197 4.18 19.98 -1.29
C TRP A 197 3.27 20.10 -2.51
N THR A 198 3.17 21.26 -3.13
CA THR A 198 2.29 21.46 -4.29
C THR A 198 2.71 20.60 -5.48
N LYS A 199 4.01 20.56 -5.80
CA LYS A 199 4.53 19.71 -6.88
C LYS A 199 4.31 18.22 -6.61
N TYR A 200 4.50 17.80 -5.35
CA TYR A 200 4.20 16.43 -4.92
C TYR A 200 2.73 16.09 -5.12
N LEU A 201 1.80 16.97 -4.70
CA LEU A 201 0.37 16.77 -4.91
C LEU A 201 0.00 16.65 -6.38
N GLU A 202 0.48 17.58 -7.22
CA GLU A 202 0.24 17.58 -8.67
C GLU A 202 0.72 16.26 -9.29
N GLN A 203 1.91 15.80 -8.92
CA GLN A 203 2.47 14.54 -9.39
C GLN A 203 1.64 13.34 -8.93
N MET A 204 1.22 13.30 -7.67
CA MET A 204 0.40 12.22 -7.11
C MET A 204 -1.00 12.17 -7.70
N ILE A 205 -1.62 13.34 -7.92
CA ILE A 205 -2.94 13.45 -8.56
C ILE A 205 -2.86 12.96 -10.01
N ALA A 206 -1.85 13.39 -10.75
CA ALA A 206 -1.62 12.94 -12.12
C ALA A 206 -1.38 11.41 -12.18
N PHE A 207 -0.60 10.87 -11.24
CA PHE A 207 -0.34 9.44 -11.13
C PHE A 207 -1.62 8.66 -10.82
N ALA A 208 -2.41 9.07 -9.81
CA ALA A 208 -3.66 8.43 -9.42
C ALA A 208 -4.73 8.50 -10.51
N GLY A 209 -4.75 9.59 -11.30
CA GLY A 209 -5.66 9.79 -12.44
C GLY A 209 -5.26 9.03 -13.72
N THR A 210 -4.04 8.50 -13.77
CA THR A 210 -3.53 7.78 -14.96
C THR A 210 -4.00 6.32 -14.91
N PRO A 211 -4.76 5.84 -15.92
CA PRO A 211 -5.13 4.44 -16.01
C PRO A 211 -3.91 3.53 -16.10
N PHE A 212 -3.98 2.38 -15.43
CA PHE A 212 -2.95 1.35 -15.50
C PHE A 212 -3.56 -0.05 -15.54
N ASP A 213 -2.81 -0.98 -16.10
CA ASP A 213 -3.11 -2.42 -16.10
C ASP A 213 -1.80 -3.19 -16.19
N LEU A 214 -1.51 -4.01 -15.18
CA LEU A 214 -0.32 -4.86 -15.14
C LEU A 214 -0.51 -6.17 -15.93
N GLY A 215 -1.73 -6.44 -16.38
CA GLY A 215 -2.11 -7.55 -17.23
C GLY A 215 -2.50 -8.83 -16.49
N ASP A 216 -3.68 -9.37 -16.80
CA ASP A 216 -4.20 -10.62 -16.23
C ASP A 216 -3.22 -11.79 -16.41
N ALA A 217 -2.57 -11.88 -17.59
CA ALA A 217 -1.59 -12.91 -17.88
C ALA A 217 -0.31 -12.82 -17.01
N ASN A 218 0.09 -11.62 -16.61
CA ASN A 218 1.22 -11.42 -15.73
C ASN A 218 0.85 -11.80 -14.28
N ILE A 219 -0.36 -11.47 -13.84
CA ILE A 219 -0.87 -11.87 -12.53
C ILE A 219 -0.97 -13.40 -12.43
N ALA A 220 -1.49 -14.06 -13.45
CA ALA A 220 -1.60 -15.53 -13.49
C ALA A 220 -0.23 -16.25 -13.45
N LYS A 221 0.85 -15.58 -13.83
CA LYS A 221 2.22 -16.12 -13.75
C LYS A 221 2.87 -15.98 -12.38
N ILE A 222 2.25 -15.28 -11.43
CA ILE A 222 2.80 -15.14 -10.08
C ILE A 222 2.74 -16.51 -9.39
N THR A 223 3.90 -17.05 -9.06
CA THR A 223 4.04 -18.37 -8.40
C THR A 223 4.17 -18.27 -6.88
N SER A 224 4.51 -17.11 -6.36
CA SER A 224 4.55 -16.84 -4.92
C SER A 224 3.15 -16.98 -4.33
N PRO A 225 2.98 -17.57 -3.14
CA PRO A 225 1.71 -17.53 -2.42
C PRO A 225 1.26 -16.09 -2.19
N VAL A 226 -0.03 -15.80 -2.40
CA VAL A 226 -0.60 -14.44 -2.25
C VAL A 226 -1.73 -14.46 -1.24
N LEU A 227 -1.69 -13.52 -0.28
CA LEU A 227 -2.83 -13.21 0.57
C LEU A 227 -3.43 -11.87 0.14
N ILE A 228 -4.69 -11.89 -0.28
CA ILE A 228 -5.45 -10.67 -0.56
C ILE A 228 -6.34 -10.36 0.64
N ILE A 229 -6.30 -9.12 1.14
CA ILE A 229 -7.16 -8.64 2.23
C ILE A 229 -7.88 -7.38 1.77
N SER A 230 -9.20 -7.33 1.94
CA SER A 230 -10.02 -6.15 1.62
C SER A 230 -11.14 -5.98 2.65
N GLY A 231 -11.54 -4.75 2.90
CA GLY A 231 -12.81 -4.49 3.58
C GLY A 231 -14.00 -4.77 2.67
N ASP A 232 -15.14 -5.18 3.23
CA ASP A 232 -16.38 -5.41 2.47
C ASP A 232 -16.93 -4.10 1.85
N ASN A 233 -16.69 -2.96 2.51
CA ASN A 233 -17.07 -1.62 2.07
C ASN A 233 -15.90 -0.81 1.47
N ASP A 234 -14.81 -1.47 1.10
CA ASP A 234 -13.70 -0.85 0.36
C ASP A 234 -14.13 -0.45 -1.06
N GLY A 235 -13.48 0.56 -1.60
CA GLY A 235 -13.67 1.05 -2.97
C GLY A 235 -13.24 0.08 -4.08
N LEU A 236 -12.72 -1.09 -3.75
CA LEU A 236 -12.42 -2.15 -4.70
C LEU A 236 -13.71 -2.83 -5.20
N ASP A 237 -13.74 -3.16 -6.49
CA ASP A 237 -14.78 -4.03 -7.05
C ASP A 237 -14.58 -5.46 -6.56
N LYS A 238 -15.57 -6.00 -5.86
CA LYS A 238 -15.46 -7.33 -5.23
C LYS A 238 -15.49 -8.48 -6.25
N ILE A 239 -16.06 -8.25 -7.44
CA ILE A 239 -16.05 -9.23 -8.54
C ILE A 239 -14.64 -9.30 -9.13
N GLU A 240 -14.02 -8.14 -9.40
CA GLU A 240 -12.63 -8.09 -9.89
C GLU A 240 -11.64 -8.61 -8.83
N LEU A 241 -11.91 -8.40 -7.54
CA LEU A 241 -11.12 -8.97 -6.46
C LEU A 241 -11.19 -10.52 -6.47
N ALA A 242 -12.38 -11.07 -6.62
CA ALA A 242 -12.57 -12.52 -6.71
C ALA A 242 -11.90 -13.10 -7.97
N LYS A 243 -12.00 -12.44 -9.12
CA LYS A 243 -11.27 -12.83 -10.34
C LYS A 243 -9.75 -12.79 -10.15
N THR A 244 -9.24 -11.75 -9.47
CA THR A 244 -7.81 -11.66 -9.14
C THR A 244 -7.37 -12.85 -8.31
N TYR A 245 -8.15 -13.22 -7.29
CA TYR A 245 -7.88 -14.38 -6.45
C TYR A 245 -7.85 -15.70 -7.27
N GLN A 246 -8.78 -15.85 -8.23
CA GLN A 246 -8.80 -17.01 -9.13
C GLN A 246 -7.57 -17.06 -10.06
N LEU A 247 -7.16 -15.90 -10.63
CA LEU A 247 -5.94 -15.81 -11.44
C LEU A 247 -4.69 -16.24 -10.67
N LEU A 248 -4.66 -16.01 -9.36
CA LEU A 248 -3.59 -16.41 -8.45
C LEU A 248 -3.71 -17.85 -7.96
N GLY A 249 -4.57 -18.65 -8.58
CA GLY A 249 -4.77 -20.06 -8.27
C GLY A 249 -5.62 -20.35 -7.04
N GLY A 250 -6.38 -19.35 -6.54
CA GLY A 250 -7.33 -19.52 -5.45
C GLY A 250 -8.73 -19.95 -5.91
N GLY A 251 -9.65 -20.09 -4.96
CA GLY A 251 -11.06 -20.42 -5.25
C GLY A 251 -11.33 -21.88 -5.64
N LEU A 252 -10.40 -22.77 -5.37
CA LEU A 252 -10.57 -24.22 -5.59
C LEU A 252 -11.20 -24.86 -4.32
N SER A 253 -11.94 -25.96 -4.53
CA SER A 253 -12.50 -26.72 -3.42
C SER A 253 -11.41 -27.54 -2.71
N ALA A 254 -11.05 -27.12 -1.50
CA ALA A 254 -10.06 -27.82 -0.68
C ALA A 254 -10.57 -29.16 -0.13
N ASP A 255 -11.89 -29.43 -0.17
CA ASP A 255 -12.48 -30.72 0.19
C ASP A 255 -12.26 -31.78 -0.89
N LEU A 256 -11.95 -31.36 -2.12
CA LEU A 256 -11.76 -32.23 -3.28
C LEU A 256 -10.31 -32.28 -3.77
N GLY A 257 -9.41 -31.47 -3.18
CA GLY A 257 -8.03 -31.36 -3.61
C GLY A 257 -7.15 -30.63 -2.57
N PRO A 258 -5.89 -30.34 -2.91
CA PRO A 258 -5.01 -29.63 -2.00
C PRO A 258 -5.47 -28.17 -1.79
N MET A 259 -5.23 -27.65 -0.58
CA MET A 259 -5.48 -26.25 -0.26
C MET A 259 -4.69 -25.33 -1.23
N PRO A 260 -5.34 -24.36 -1.85
CA PRO A 260 -4.65 -23.35 -2.67
C PRO A 260 -3.59 -22.59 -1.87
N LYS A 261 -2.50 -22.21 -2.53
CA LYS A 261 -1.43 -21.43 -1.89
C LYS A 261 -1.81 -19.95 -1.68
N SER A 262 -2.76 -19.45 -2.49
CA SER A 262 -3.26 -18.09 -2.38
C SER A 262 -4.54 -18.04 -1.57
N HIS A 263 -4.68 -17.00 -0.75
CA HIS A 263 -5.77 -16.84 0.20
C HIS A 263 -6.49 -15.51 -0.03
N LEU A 264 -7.77 -15.44 0.35
CA LEU A 264 -8.60 -14.24 0.30
C LEU A 264 -9.29 -14.02 1.64
N ALA A 265 -9.16 -12.82 2.20
CA ALA A 265 -9.90 -12.36 3.36
C ALA A 265 -10.71 -11.11 3.03
N ILE A 266 -12.01 -11.14 3.29
CA ILE A 266 -12.87 -9.96 3.24
C ILE A 266 -13.31 -9.66 4.66
N VAL A 267 -12.87 -8.50 5.18
CA VAL A 267 -13.10 -8.10 6.58
C VAL A 267 -14.40 -7.30 6.66
N PRO A 268 -15.37 -7.75 7.45
CA PRO A 268 -16.68 -7.10 7.54
C PRO A 268 -16.60 -5.72 8.18
N SER A 269 -17.50 -4.84 7.74
CA SER A 269 -17.65 -3.47 8.26
C SER A 269 -16.41 -2.58 8.10
N GLN A 270 -15.53 -2.87 7.14
CA GLN A 270 -14.33 -2.09 6.88
C GLN A 270 -14.35 -1.43 5.50
N GLY A 271 -13.98 -0.15 5.48
CA GLY A 271 -13.63 0.58 4.26
C GLY A 271 -12.12 0.56 4.01
N HIS A 272 -11.68 1.36 3.04
CA HIS A 272 -10.29 1.42 2.59
C HIS A 272 -9.29 1.74 3.71
N VAL A 273 -9.53 2.84 4.43
CA VAL A 273 -8.62 3.30 5.49
C VAL A 273 -8.89 2.61 6.82
N SER A 274 -10.17 2.38 7.18
CA SER A 274 -10.54 1.79 8.47
C SER A 274 -10.02 0.34 8.61
N LEU A 275 -9.80 -0.36 7.50
CA LEU A 275 -9.17 -1.68 7.51
C LEU A 275 -7.76 -1.64 8.13
N MET A 276 -6.96 -0.61 7.82
CA MET A 276 -5.61 -0.47 8.37
C MET A 276 -5.60 -0.21 9.89
N MET A 277 -6.72 0.22 10.45
CA MET A 277 -6.88 0.40 11.90
C MET A 277 -7.19 -0.92 12.64
N GLN A 278 -7.46 -2.01 11.91
CA GLN A 278 -7.74 -3.33 12.46
C GLN A 278 -6.45 -4.11 12.75
N THR A 279 -5.55 -3.50 13.55
CA THR A 279 -4.18 -3.99 13.79
C THR A 279 -4.14 -5.46 14.19
N LYS A 280 -4.95 -5.90 15.17
CA LYS A 280 -4.97 -7.28 15.64
C LYS A 280 -5.42 -8.26 14.55
N THR A 281 -6.46 -7.89 13.79
CA THR A 281 -7.00 -8.70 12.69
C THR A 281 -5.95 -8.84 11.59
N LEU A 282 -5.33 -7.72 11.17
CA LEU A 282 -4.30 -7.74 10.15
C LEU A 282 -3.06 -8.52 10.61
N ALA A 283 -2.58 -8.28 11.84
CA ALA A 283 -1.44 -9.02 12.40
C ALA A 283 -1.73 -10.53 12.38
N GLY A 284 -2.90 -10.96 12.83
CA GLY A 284 -3.30 -12.37 12.82
C GLY A 284 -3.27 -12.99 11.42
N TYR A 285 -3.87 -12.32 10.41
CA TYR A 285 -3.83 -12.82 9.04
C TYR A 285 -2.40 -12.88 8.47
N LEU A 286 -1.58 -11.84 8.73
CA LEU A 286 -0.20 -11.82 8.26
C LEU A 286 0.63 -12.90 8.96
N GLU A 287 0.53 -13.03 10.28
CA GLU A 287 1.27 -14.04 11.05
C GLU A 287 0.93 -15.45 10.57
N ASP A 288 -0.36 -15.77 10.40
CA ASP A 288 -0.78 -17.09 9.94
C ASP A 288 -0.31 -17.39 8.51
N PHE A 289 -0.43 -16.44 7.61
CA PHE A 289 -0.03 -16.61 6.22
C PHE A 289 1.49 -16.68 6.04
N LEU A 290 2.25 -15.91 6.81
CA LEU A 290 3.69 -15.74 6.62
C LEU A 290 4.56 -16.79 7.37
N LYS A 291 3.98 -17.73 8.08
CA LYS A 291 4.68 -18.85 8.74
C LYS A 291 5.61 -19.64 7.84
#